data_b066f88a4d1e20fab3e7bd6dbaa26a59
#
_entry.id   b066f88a4d1e20fab3e7bd6dbaa26a59
#
_cell.length_a   1.000
_cell.length_b   1.000
_cell.length_c   1.000
_cell.angle_alpha   90.00
_cell.angle_beta   90.00
_cell.angle_gamma   90.00
#
_symmetry.space_group_name_H-M   'P 1'
#
loop_
_entity.id
_entity.type
_entity.pdbx_description
1 polymer ?
#
loop_
_entity_poly.entity_id
_entity_poly.type
_entity_poly.pdbx_seq_one_letter_code
_entity_poly.pdbx_strand_id
1 'polypeptide(L)'
;YGHGIEEVARFVQKHGADYLGVAIAEEGARLRAAGVTIPILILGASMDTHLSCIVENDLIPTVFSTHTLQELQNTAARLGKLCRFHFKIDTGMNRIGFKRTEDFREALRLLPDCPNLVFDGMFTHFAVSELADHSFTLEQGKRFLEYANIAHEAGYAPLLHAANSRAAL
;
A
#
# COMPACT_ATOMS: atom_id res chain seq x y z
N TYR A 1 18.18 -1.45 3.67
CA TYR A 1 19.28 -2.39 3.43
C TYR A 1 20.67 -1.79 3.79
N GLY A 2 20.72 -0.71 4.59
CA GLY A 2 21.98 -0.16 5.09
C GLY A 2 22.79 0.70 4.10
N HIS A 3 22.23 1.03 2.94
CA HIS A 3 22.90 1.85 1.91
C HIS A 3 22.72 3.37 2.08
N GLY A 4 22.07 3.81 3.17
CA GLY A 4 21.70 5.21 3.38
C GLY A 4 20.35 5.53 2.73
N ILE A 5 19.32 5.60 3.57
CA ILE A 5 17.94 5.75 3.07
C ILE A 5 17.74 7.07 2.31
N GLU A 6 18.33 8.17 2.79
CA GLU A 6 18.14 9.49 2.21
C GLU A 6 18.90 9.66 0.89
N GLU A 7 20.14 9.18 0.82
CA GLU A 7 20.98 9.22 -0.38
C GLU A 7 20.36 8.41 -1.49
N VAL A 8 19.95 7.17 -1.18
CA VAL A 8 19.29 6.29 -2.16
C VAL A 8 17.98 6.91 -2.64
N ALA A 9 17.14 7.42 -1.73
CA ALA A 9 15.85 8.00 -2.09
C ALA A 9 16.02 9.22 -3.03
N ARG A 10 16.93 10.15 -2.71
CA ARG A 10 17.24 11.29 -3.57
C ARG A 10 17.80 10.87 -4.93
N PHE A 11 18.67 9.85 -4.93
CA PHE A 11 19.22 9.33 -6.18
C PHE A 11 18.14 8.74 -7.09
N VAL A 12 17.29 7.83 -6.58
CA VAL A 12 16.27 7.17 -7.41
C VAL A 12 15.17 8.14 -7.84
N GLN A 13 14.78 9.10 -6.98
CA GLN A 13 13.87 10.18 -7.36
C GLN A 13 14.43 10.98 -8.55
N LYS A 14 15.70 11.37 -8.50
CA LYS A 14 16.37 12.11 -9.59
C LYS A 14 16.43 11.30 -10.90
N HIS A 15 16.43 9.96 -10.79
CA HIS A 15 16.53 9.05 -11.93
C HIS A 15 15.19 8.47 -12.39
N GLY A 16 14.07 9.10 -11.99
CA GLY A 16 12.75 8.83 -12.56
C GLY A 16 11.95 7.73 -11.85
N ALA A 17 12.24 7.45 -10.57
CA ALA A 17 11.35 6.62 -9.78
C ALA A 17 10.02 7.33 -9.54
N ASP A 18 8.90 6.65 -9.77
CA ASP A 18 7.54 7.17 -9.56
C ASP A 18 7.11 7.08 -8.10
N TYR A 19 7.52 6.03 -7.40
CA TYR A 19 7.18 5.74 -6.00
C TYR A 19 8.40 5.24 -5.23
N LEU A 20 8.38 5.48 -3.92
CA LEU A 20 9.28 4.80 -2.97
C LEU A 20 8.46 3.90 -2.05
N GLY A 21 9.03 2.75 -1.68
CA GLY A 21 8.49 1.86 -0.66
C GLY A 21 9.35 1.91 0.60
N VAL A 22 8.72 2.13 1.76
CA VAL A 22 9.37 2.06 3.09
C VAL A 22 8.67 1.01 3.95
N ALA A 23 9.33 0.54 4.99
CA ALA A 23 8.76 -0.45 5.88
C ALA A 23 7.79 0.18 6.90
N ILE A 24 8.14 1.34 7.45
CA ILE A 24 7.45 2.01 8.56
C ILE A 24 7.29 3.52 8.33
N ALA A 25 6.38 4.14 9.09
CA ALA A 25 6.05 5.56 8.95
C ALA A 25 7.23 6.50 9.22
N GLU A 26 8.08 6.15 10.20
CA GLU A 26 9.26 6.94 10.59
C GLU A 26 10.28 7.05 9.47
N GLU A 27 10.47 5.99 8.69
CA GLU A 27 11.33 6.03 7.48
C GLU A 27 10.75 7.01 6.46
N GLY A 28 9.44 6.97 6.22
CA GLY A 28 8.75 7.89 5.31
C GLY A 28 8.86 9.34 5.76
N ALA A 29 8.62 9.62 7.04
CA ALA A 29 8.74 10.96 7.62
C ALA A 29 10.18 11.50 7.50
N ARG A 30 11.18 10.64 7.75
CA ARG A 30 12.60 10.98 7.56
C ARG A 30 12.91 11.35 6.11
N LEU A 31 12.36 10.62 5.15
CA LEU A 31 12.53 10.93 3.73
C LEU A 31 11.87 12.25 3.35
N ARG A 32 10.68 12.55 3.88
CA ARG A 32 10.05 13.87 3.69
C ARG A 32 10.90 15.00 4.25
N ALA A 33 11.45 14.86 5.46
CA ALA A 33 12.37 15.82 6.06
C ALA A 33 13.65 16.00 5.22
N ALA A 34 14.10 14.98 4.51
CA ALA A 34 15.24 15.02 3.58
C ALA A 34 14.91 15.60 2.20
N GLY A 35 13.67 16.08 1.97
CA GLY A 35 13.24 16.74 0.73
C GLY A 35 12.77 15.80 -0.37
N VAL A 36 12.45 14.55 -0.06
CA VAL A 36 11.84 13.63 -1.03
C VAL A 36 10.38 14.04 -1.27
N THR A 37 9.99 14.21 -2.53
CA THR A 37 8.66 14.72 -2.94
C THR A 37 7.79 13.69 -3.64
N ILE A 38 8.37 12.66 -4.25
CA ILE A 38 7.58 11.58 -4.90
C ILE A 38 6.77 10.79 -3.87
N PRO A 39 5.69 10.10 -4.29
CA PRO A 39 4.87 9.28 -3.40
C PRO A 39 5.70 8.26 -2.60
N ILE A 40 5.38 8.12 -1.31
CA ILE A 40 6.04 7.17 -0.41
C ILE A 40 4.99 6.22 0.16
N LEU A 41 5.05 4.95 -0.24
CA LEU A 41 4.18 3.88 0.23
C LEU A 41 4.82 3.17 1.44
N ILE A 42 4.05 3.04 2.52
CA ILE A 42 4.41 2.22 3.67
C ILE A 42 3.95 0.79 3.40
N LEU A 43 4.89 -0.13 3.19
CA LEU A 43 4.60 -1.52 2.84
C LEU A 43 4.20 -2.38 4.05
N GLY A 44 4.57 -1.96 5.26
CA GLY A 44 4.25 -2.62 6.52
C GLY A 44 2.88 -2.26 7.07
N ALA A 45 2.45 -2.98 8.11
CA ALA A 45 1.29 -2.61 8.90
C ALA A 45 1.61 -1.38 9.75
N SER A 46 0.71 -0.40 9.74
CA SER A 46 0.82 0.77 10.61
C SER A 46 -0.10 0.62 11.83
N MET A 47 0.39 0.94 13.00
CA MET A 47 -0.43 1.05 14.21
C MET A 47 -1.22 2.35 14.20
N ASP A 48 -2.36 2.40 14.89
CA ASP A 48 -3.22 3.58 14.98
C ASP A 48 -2.47 4.82 15.50
N THR A 49 -1.50 4.62 16.40
CA THR A 49 -0.63 5.67 16.93
C THR A 49 0.24 6.37 15.88
N HIS A 50 0.49 5.72 14.73
CA HIS A 50 1.31 6.27 13.65
C HIS A 50 0.48 7.00 12.59
N LEU A 51 -0.86 6.89 12.60
CA LEU A 51 -1.71 7.45 11.55
C LEU A 51 -1.60 8.98 11.44
N SER A 52 -1.44 9.68 12.56
CA SER A 52 -1.22 11.14 12.52
C SER A 52 0.06 11.49 11.78
N CYS A 53 1.18 10.82 12.09
CA CYS A 53 2.46 11.01 11.39
C CYS A 53 2.33 10.72 9.89
N ILE A 54 1.61 9.67 9.52
CA ILE A 54 1.36 9.27 8.13
C ILE A 54 0.63 10.38 7.37
N VAL A 55 -0.49 10.85 7.91
CA VAL A 55 -1.32 11.88 7.28
C VAL A 55 -0.61 13.24 7.24
N GLU A 56 0.09 13.62 8.31
CA GLU A 56 0.83 14.89 8.38
C GLU A 56 1.96 14.97 7.35
N ASN A 57 2.63 13.86 7.07
CA ASN A 57 3.78 13.76 6.16
C ASN A 57 3.38 13.34 4.73
N ASP A 58 2.10 13.32 4.37
CA ASP A 58 1.63 12.88 3.04
C ASP A 58 2.23 11.52 2.62
N LEU A 59 2.18 10.54 3.55
CA LEU A 59 2.59 9.16 3.30
C LEU A 59 1.37 8.34 2.90
N ILE A 60 1.60 7.27 2.15
CA ILE A 60 0.56 6.37 1.66
C ILE A 60 0.60 5.09 2.52
N PRO A 61 -0.34 4.89 3.46
CA PRO A 61 -0.37 3.68 4.28
C PRO A 61 -0.93 2.48 3.51
N THR A 62 -0.55 1.29 3.99
CA THR A 62 -1.15 0.02 3.62
C THR A 62 -2.35 -0.26 4.52
N VAL A 63 -3.52 -0.47 3.91
CA VAL A 63 -4.78 -0.81 4.58
C VAL A 63 -5.18 -2.25 4.24
N PHE A 64 -5.57 -3.03 5.27
CA PHE A 64 -5.95 -4.43 5.10
C PHE A 64 -7.06 -4.88 6.07
N SER A 65 -7.75 -3.92 6.69
CA SER A 65 -8.94 -4.17 7.51
C SER A 65 -9.88 -2.96 7.50
N THR A 66 -11.15 -3.18 7.78
CA THR A 66 -12.15 -2.12 7.94
C THR A 66 -11.82 -1.22 9.14
N HIS A 67 -11.26 -1.78 10.21
CA HIS A 67 -10.80 -1.01 11.37
C HIS A 67 -9.74 0.02 10.97
N THR A 68 -8.65 -0.41 10.30
CA THR A 68 -7.59 0.51 9.86
C THR A 68 -8.13 1.58 8.89
N LEU A 69 -9.08 1.21 8.02
CA LEU A 69 -9.72 2.16 7.10
C LEU A 69 -10.47 3.26 7.87
N GLN A 70 -11.26 2.88 8.88
CA GLN A 70 -12.03 3.81 9.71
C GLN A 70 -11.13 4.73 10.54
N GLU A 71 -10.09 4.18 11.19
CA GLU A 71 -9.15 4.97 11.98
C GLU A 71 -8.34 5.94 11.10
N LEU A 72 -7.98 5.53 9.88
CA LEU A 72 -7.34 6.42 8.92
C LEU A 72 -8.27 7.55 8.50
N GLN A 73 -9.56 7.26 8.22
CA GLN A 73 -10.58 8.27 7.92
C GLN A 73 -10.74 9.24 9.08
N ASN A 74 -10.90 8.75 10.31
CA ASN A 74 -11.05 9.58 11.50
C ASN A 74 -9.85 10.52 11.68
N THR A 75 -8.65 10.00 11.47
CA THR A 75 -7.40 10.77 11.60
C THR A 75 -7.28 11.82 10.49
N ALA A 76 -7.56 11.46 9.24
CA ALA A 76 -7.50 12.38 8.11
C ALA A 76 -8.54 13.51 8.26
N ALA A 77 -9.76 13.18 8.67
CA ALA A 77 -10.82 14.14 8.93
C ALA A 77 -10.45 15.12 10.06
N ARG A 78 -9.92 14.60 11.19
CA ARG A 78 -9.47 15.43 12.32
C ARG A 78 -8.36 16.40 11.93
N LEU A 79 -7.47 16.00 11.01
CA LEU A 79 -6.37 16.83 10.50
C LEU A 79 -6.79 17.71 9.31
N GLY A 80 -8.00 17.58 8.80
CA GLY A 80 -8.51 18.33 7.65
C GLY A 80 -7.74 18.04 6.35
N LYS A 81 -7.20 16.82 6.20
CA LYS A 81 -6.39 16.43 5.06
C LYS A 81 -7.02 15.30 4.25
N LEU A 82 -6.65 15.19 2.99
CA LEU A 82 -6.85 13.97 2.20
C LEU A 82 -5.67 13.02 2.43
N CYS A 83 -5.95 11.73 2.49
CA CYS A 83 -4.94 10.69 2.61
C CYS A 83 -5.14 9.64 1.51
N ARG A 84 -4.13 9.48 0.65
CA ARG A 84 -4.07 8.36 -0.28
C ARG A 84 -3.69 7.10 0.48
N PHE A 85 -4.21 5.96 0.06
CA PHE A 85 -3.85 4.67 0.66
C PHE A 85 -3.88 3.55 -0.38
N HIS A 86 -3.15 2.46 -0.09
CA HIS A 86 -3.22 1.24 -0.89
C HIS A 86 -3.84 0.09 -0.08
N PHE A 87 -4.77 -0.64 -0.70
CA PHE A 87 -5.22 -1.90 -0.13
C PHE A 87 -4.18 -3.00 -0.33
N LYS A 88 -3.94 -3.77 0.72
CA LYS A 88 -3.10 -4.97 0.68
C LYS A 88 -3.96 -6.21 0.59
N ILE A 89 -3.67 -7.06 -0.40
CA ILE A 89 -4.30 -8.36 -0.59
C ILE A 89 -3.29 -9.46 -0.24
N ASP A 90 -3.69 -10.40 0.60
CA ASP A 90 -2.89 -11.59 0.90
C ASP A 90 -3.34 -12.76 0.02
N THR A 91 -2.62 -12.96 -1.05
CA THR A 91 -2.90 -14.03 -2.02
C THR A 91 -2.21 -15.35 -1.72
N GLY A 92 -1.50 -15.43 -0.56
CA GLY A 92 -0.84 -16.66 -0.14
C GLY A 92 0.48 -16.46 0.62
N MET A 93 0.92 -15.20 0.84
CA MET A 93 2.08 -14.90 1.69
C MET A 93 1.80 -15.16 3.18
N ASN A 94 0.53 -15.11 3.61
CA ASN A 94 0.07 -15.34 4.97
C ASN A 94 0.71 -14.43 6.03
N ARG A 95 0.91 -13.16 5.67
CA ARG A 95 1.51 -12.16 6.57
C ARG A 95 0.54 -11.03 6.90
N ILE A 96 0.22 -10.16 5.95
CA ILE A 96 -0.75 -9.07 6.07
C ILE A 96 -1.55 -8.95 4.76
N GLY A 97 -2.79 -8.53 4.84
CA GLY A 97 -3.66 -8.33 3.68
C GLY A 97 -5.05 -8.95 3.88
N PHE A 98 -5.99 -8.50 3.08
CA PHE A 98 -7.29 -9.15 2.97
C PHE A 98 -7.12 -10.55 2.40
N LYS A 99 -7.63 -11.56 3.11
CA LYS A 99 -7.60 -12.99 2.70
C LYS A 99 -8.92 -13.46 2.13
N ARG A 100 -10.03 -12.81 2.51
CA ARG A 100 -11.37 -13.16 2.09
C ARG A 100 -11.96 -12.04 1.25
N THR A 101 -12.59 -12.40 0.16
CA THR A 101 -13.24 -11.43 -0.73
C THR A 101 -14.39 -10.70 -0.05
N GLU A 102 -15.07 -11.35 0.92
CA GLU A 102 -16.14 -10.74 1.71
C GLU A 102 -15.65 -9.54 2.52
N ASP A 103 -14.52 -9.71 3.23
CA ASP A 103 -13.92 -8.64 4.06
C ASP A 103 -13.44 -7.47 3.18
N PHE A 104 -12.91 -7.77 1.99
CA PHE A 104 -12.52 -6.75 1.01
C PHE A 104 -13.74 -6.02 0.44
N ARG A 105 -14.82 -6.74 0.08
CA ARG A 105 -16.07 -6.14 -0.38
C ARG A 105 -16.70 -5.24 0.69
N GLU A 106 -16.59 -5.62 1.97
CA GLU A 106 -17.03 -4.78 3.08
C GLU A 106 -16.22 -3.48 3.15
N ALA A 107 -14.90 -3.56 3.06
CA ALA A 107 -14.04 -2.38 3.04
C ALA A 107 -14.38 -1.44 1.86
N LEU A 108 -14.65 -1.98 0.66
CA LEU A 108 -15.06 -1.18 -0.49
C LEU A 108 -16.40 -0.48 -0.27
N ARG A 109 -17.38 -1.12 0.43
CA ARG A 109 -18.68 -0.51 0.74
C ARG A 109 -18.58 0.67 1.71
N LEU A 110 -17.52 0.70 2.53
CA LEU A 110 -17.28 1.80 3.48
C LEU A 110 -16.63 3.03 2.83
N LEU A 111 -16.02 2.89 1.64
CA LEU A 111 -15.29 3.99 1.00
C LEU A 111 -16.15 5.25 0.70
N PRO A 112 -17.43 5.14 0.29
CA PRO A 112 -18.28 6.33 0.11
C PRO A 112 -18.45 7.16 1.39
N ASP A 113 -18.33 6.54 2.56
CA ASP A 113 -18.41 7.19 3.89
C ASP A 113 -17.05 7.70 4.38
N CYS A 114 -16.00 7.59 3.55
CA CYS A 114 -14.64 7.99 3.86
C CYS A 114 -14.15 9.15 2.94
N PRO A 115 -14.76 10.34 3.01
CA PRO A 115 -14.50 11.44 2.06
C PRO A 115 -13.07 12.00 2.16
N ASN A 116 -12.34 11.72 3.22
CA ASN A 116 -10.94 12.13 3.38
C ASN A 116 -9.93 11.09 2.88
N LEU A 117 -10.40 9.97 2.33
CA LEU A 117 -9.54 8.91 1.82
C LEU A 117 -9.61 8.81 0.30
N VAL A 118 -8.47 8.52 -0.32
CA VAL A 118 -8.35 8.25 -1.75
C VAL A 118 -7.78 6.84 -1.94
N PHE A 119 -8.58 5.94 -2.51
CA PHE A 119 -8.14 4.60 -2.89
C PHE A 119 -7.24 4.70 -4.13
N ASP A 120 -5.93 4.89 -3.90
CA ASP A 120 -4.92 5.18 -4.91
C ASP A 120 -4.39 3.89 -5.58
N GLY A 121 -4.20 2.83 -4.80
CA GLY A 121 -3.65 1.59 -5.33
C GLY A 121 -3.97 0.35 -4.51
N MET A 122 -3.69 -0.81 -5.06
CA MET A 122 -3.76 -2.09 -4.35
C MET A 122 -2.63 -3.02 -4.77
N PHE A 123 -2.20 -3.88 -3.84
CA PHE A 123 -1.07 -4.75 -4.11
C PHE A 123 -1.11 -6.07 -3.35
N THR A 124 -0.34 -7.01 -3.86
CA THR A 124 0.01 -8.26 -3.16
C THR A 124 1.52 -8.39 -3.03
N HIS A 125 1.99 -9.49 -2.47
CA HIS A 125 3.41 -9.84 -2.40
C HIS A 125 3.59 -11.32 -2.74
N PHE A 126 4.40 -11.61 -3.74
CA PHE A 126 4.72 -12.97 -4.13
C PHE A 126 5.63 -13.63 -3.10
N ALA A 127 5.26 -14.83 -2.65
CA ALA A 127 5.93 -15.50 -1.56
C ALA A 127 7.21 -16.25 -2.01
N VAL A 128 7.24 -16.74 -3.24
CA VAL A 128 8.27 -17.68 -3.74
C VAL A 128 8.65 -17.42 -5.20
N SER A 129 8.67 -16.14 -5.62
CA SER A 129 8.96 -15.77 -7.01
C SER A 129 10.40 -16.12 -7.48
N GLU A 130 11.29 -16.48 -6.54
CA GLU A 130 12.67 -16.91 -6.81
C GLU A 130 12.77 -18.40 -7.20
N LEU A 131 11.73 -19.21 -7.01
CA LEU A 131 11.74 -20.63 -7.36
C LEU A 131 11.63 -20.81 -8.88
N ALA A 132 12.23 -21.89 -9.40
CA ALA A 132 12.12 -22.24 -10.82
C ALA A 132 10.69 -22.67 -11.20
N ASP A 133 9.94 -23.25 -10.28
CA ASP A 133 8.50 -23.50 -10.44
C ASP A 133 7.71 -22.24 -10.08
N HIS A 134 7.18 -21.58 -11.09
CA HIS A 134 6.37 -20.36 -10.94
C HIS A 134 4.88 -20.65 -10.72
N SER A 135 4.44 -21.90 -10.59
CA SER A 135 3.02 -22.26 -10.49
C SER A 135 2.31 -21.52 -9.35
N PHE A 136 2.93 -21.44 -8.17
CA PHE A 136 2.35 -20.74 -7.03
C PHE A 136 2.32 -19.20 -7.23
N THR A 137 3.35 -18.64 -7.83
CA THR A 137 3.40 -17.20 -8.16
C THR A 137 2.29 -16.83 -9.16
N LEU A 138 2.06 -17.66 -10.18
CA LEU A 138 0.97 -17.48 -11.14
C LEU A 138 -0.41 -17.62 -10.46
N GLU A 139 -0.55 -18.55 -9.54
CA GLU A 139 -1.77 -18.72 -8.75
C GLU A 139 -2.04 -17.48 -7.87
N GLN A 140 -1.01 -16.94 -7.20
CA GLN A 140 -1.12 -15.68 -6.46
C GLN A 140 -1.53 -14.51 -7.37
N GLY A 141 -0.98 -14.44 -8.59
CA GLY A 141 -1.35 -13.44 -9.59
C GLY A 141 -2.83 -13.54 -9.99
N LYS A 142 -3.32 -14.75 -10.25
CA LYS A 142 -4.75 -14.98 -10.57
C LYS A 142 -5.66 -14.51 -9.44
N ARG A 143 -5.36 -14.92 -8.20
CA ARG A 143 -6.11 -14.47 -7.01
C ARG A 143 -6.10 -12.95 -6.87
N PHE A 144 -4.95 -12.32 -7.13
CA PHE A 144 -4.87 -10.85 -7.07
C PHE A 144 -5.78 -10.18 -8.11
N LEU A 145 -5.84 -10.71 -9.33
CA LEU A 145 -6.73 -10.20 -10.38
C LEU A 145 -8.21 -10.36 -10.04
N GLU A 146 -8.60 -11.40 -9.28
CA GLU A 146 -9.97 -11.53 -8.77
C GLU A 146 -10.35 -10.36 -7.87
N TYR A 147 -9.45 -9.93 -6.96
CA TYR A 147 -9.68 -8.74 -6.12
C TYR A 147 -9.68 -7.45 -6.94
N ALA A 148 -8.81 -7.34 -7.95
CA ALA A 148 -8.81 -6.20 -8.86
C ALA A 148 -10.14 -6.07 -9.62
N ASN A 149 -10.71 -7.18 -10.08
CA ASN A 149 -12.03 -7.21 -10.72
C ASN A 149 -13.14 -6.79 -9.74
N ILE A 150 -13.09 -7.24 -8.48
CA ILE A 150 -14.03 -6.82 -7.43
C ILE A 150 -13.98 -5.30 -7.23
N ALA A 151 -12.77 -4.71 -7.18
CA ALA A 151 -12.62 -3.26 -7.05
C ALA A 151 -13.18 -2.54 -8.28
N HIS A 152 -12.92 -3.05 -9.48
CA HIS A 152 -13.43 -2.48 -10.73
C HIS A 152 -14.97 -2.56 -10.82
N GLU A 153 -15.58 -3.69 -10.46
CA GLU A 153 -17.04 -3.84 -10.37
C GLU A 153 -17.68 -2.85 -9.38
N ALA A 154 -16.95 -2.48 -8.34
CA ALA A 154 -17.36 -1.46 -7.36
C ALA A 154 -17.11 -0.01 -7.83
N GLY A 155 -16.61 0.19 -9.06
CA GLY A 155 -16.40 1.50 -9.68
C GLY A 155 -15.02 2.13 -9.40
N TYR A 156 -14.04 1.37 -8.87
CA TYR A 156 -12.70 1.85 -8.57
C TYR A 156 -11.68 1.34 -9.60
N ALA A 157 -10.69 2.17 -9.94
CA ALA A 157 -9.59 1.84 -10.85
C ALA A 157 -8.23 2.14 -10.21
N PRO A 158 -7.85 1.42 -9.13
CA PRO A 158 -6.60 1.66 -8.42
C PRO A 158 -5.37 1.24 -9.23
N LEU A 159 -4.20 1.82 -8.91
CA LEU A 159 -2.92 1.32 -9.40
C LEU A 159 -2.69 -0.10 -8.88
N LEU A 160 -2.39 -1.05 -9.76
CA LEU A 160 -2.12 -2.44 -9.40
C LEU A 160 -0.62 -2.72 -9.39
N HIS A 161 -0.09 -3.28 -8.31
CA HIS A 161 1.30 -3.72 -8.26
C HIS A 161 1.49 -5.00 -7.42
N ALA A 162 2.44 -5.86 -7.80
CA ALA A 162 2.64 -7.17 -7.18
C ALA A 162 4.10 -7.62 -7.14
N ALA A 163 4.90 -7.23 -8.15
CA ALA A 163 6.24 -7.76 -8.34
C ALA A 163 7.21 -7.30 -7.24
N ASN A 164 7.92 -8.26 -6.64
CA ASN A 164 9.18 -7.98 -5.96
C ASN A 164 10.33 -7.99 -6.98
N SER A 165 11.57 -7.71 -6.55
CA SER A 165 12.73 -7.61 -7.45
C SER A 165 12.91 -8.86 -8.31
N ARG A 166 12.64 -10.06 -7.79
CA ARG A 166 12.81 -11.31 -8.54
C ARG A 166 11.71 -11.53 -9.58
N ALA A 167 10.48 -11.14 -9.25
CA ALA A 167 9.35 -11.26 -10.17
C ALA A 167 9.37 -10.19 -11.28
N ALA A 168 10.17 -9.13 -11.13
CA ALA A 168 10.32 -8.06 -12.11
C ALA A 168 11.42 -8.34 -13.14
N LEU A 169 12.26 -9.36 -12.92
CA LEU A 169 13.34 -9.81 -13.81
C LEU A 169 12.90 -10.98 -14.69
#